data_11be7822e5085e629289af4e03982c3f
#
_entry.id   11be7822e5085e629289af4e03982c3f
#
_cell.length_a   1.000
_cell.length_b   1.000
_cell.length_c   1.000
_cell.angle_alpha   90.00
_cell.angle_beta   90.00
_cell.angle_gamma   90.00
#
_symmetry.space_group_name_H-M   'P 1'
#
loop_
_entity.id
_entity.type
_entity.pdbx_description
1 polymer ?
#
loop_
_entity_poly.entity_id
_entity_poly.type
_entity_poly.pdbx_seq_one_letter_code
_entity_poly.pdbx_strand_id
1 'polypeptide(L)'
;MKNLNLLFLLLAVSLVACKTQKIPPKPQPVPQEAAAPATPAKPIAAPKPTAKPISVSSKEERFSAAQGETADYGSNKYFVILGSFSVLENAQRLKGTLASEGFHPVILKNESGMFRVCGNSYSEENDARSRIAEVRTQFSKYSDIWLLIKKQ
;
A
#
# COMPACT_ATOMS: atom_id res chain seq x y z
N MET A 1 25.12 -42.11 -25.79
CA MET A 1 24.65 -43.25 -24.97
C MET A 1 23.49 -42.67 -24.17
N LYS A 2 22.28 -42.71 -24.73
CA LYS A 2 21.26 -43.77 -24.55
C LYS A 2 21.02 -44.08 -23.08
N ASN A 3 19.88 -43.63 -22.58
CA ASN A 3 18.86 -44.33 -21.78
C ASN A 3 17.82 -43.29 -21.37
N LEU A 4 16.70 -43.17 -21.95
CA LEU A 4 15.54 -44.08 -22.16
C LEU A 4 15.10 -44.79 -20.86
N ASN A 5 14.14 -44.19 -20.19
CA ASN A 5 13.08 -44.82 -19.39
C ASN A 5 11.92 -43.81 -19.32
N LEU A 6 11.05 -43.87 -20.14
CA LEU A 6 9.84 -44.57 -20.54
C LEU A 6 9.15 -45.34 -19.40
N LEU A 7 7.93 -44.88 -19.15
CA LEU A 7 6.75 -45.59 -18.67
C LEU A 7 6.63 -45.82 -17.16
N PHE A 8 5.80 -45.00 -16.53
CA PHE A 8 4.77 -45.60 -15.68
C PHE A 8 3.51 -44.73 -15.70
N LEU A 9 2.58 -45.19 -16.51
CA LEU A 9 1.17 -44.86 -16.56
C LEU A 9 0.50 -45.63 -15.43
N LEU A 10 -0.13 -45.01 -14.47
CA LEU A 10 -1.22 -45.61 -13.69
C LEU A 10 -2.13 -44.51 -13.10
N LEU A 11 -3.17 -44.32 -13.77
CA LEU A 11 -4.57 -44.08 -13.48
C LEU A 11 -4.97 -44.37 -12.03
N ALA A 12 -5.33 -43.32 -11.29
CA ALA A 12 -6.18 -43.45 -10.13
C ALA A 12 -7.22 -42.31 -10.16
N VAL A 13 -8.39 -42.68 -10.66
CA VAL A 13 -9.65 -41.96 -10.54
C VAL A 13 -10.06 -42.03 -9.07
N SER A 14 -10.13 -40.91 -8.41
CA SER A 14 -10.77 -40.76 -7.11
C SER A 14 -11.90 -39.76 -7.23
N LEU A 15 -13.09 -40.27 -7.34
CA LEU A 15 -14.36 -39.59 -7.11
C LEU A 15 -14.41 -39.12 -5.66
N VAL A 16 -14.46 -37.82 -5.45
CA VAL A 16 -14.82 -37.23 -4.16
C VAL A 16 -16.06 -36.37 -4.31
N ALA A 17 -17.05 -36.83 -3.60
CA ALA A 17 -18.41 -36.37 -3.39
C ALA A 17 -18.58 -34.87 -3.28
N CYS A 18 -19.58 -34.33 -4.00
CA CYS A 18 -20.22 -33.06 -3.77
C CYS A 18 -20.81 -33.01 -2.35
N LYS A 19 -20.23 -32.16 -1.51
CA LYS A 19 -20.83 -31.78 -0.23
C LYS A 19 -21.73 -30.57 -0.47
N THR A 20 -23.02 -30.84 -0.55
CA THR A 20 -24.09 -29.84 -0.65
C THR A 20 -24.08 -28.97 0.61
N GLN A 21 -23.65 -27.72 0.50
CA GLN A 21 -23.84 -26.74 1.57
C GLN A 21 -25.30 -26.26 1.53
N LYS A 22 -26.02 -26.52 2.62
CA LYS A 22 -27.34 -25.96 2.90
C LYS A 22 -27.31 -24.45 2.90
N ILE A 23 -28.06 -23.83 2.00
CA ILE A 23 -28.33 -22.41 1.96
C ILE A 23 -29.25 -22.09 3.15
N PRO A 24 -28.94 -21.11 4.02
CA PRO A 24 -29.89 -20.64 5.03
C PRO A 24 -31.03 -19.86 4.38
N PRO A 25 -32.25 -19.94 4.94
CA PRO A 25 -33.43 -19.36 4.31
C PRO A 25 -33.39 -17.82 4.32
N LYS A 26 -33.79 -17.27 3.19
CA LYS A 26 -34.00 -15.85 2.90
C LYS A 26 -35.01 -15.26 3.90
N PRO A 27 -34.74 -14.11 4.55
CA PRO A 27 -35.72 -13.41 5.37
C PRO A 27 -36.90 -12.90 4.53
N GLN A 28 -38.10 -13.16 4.99
CA GLN A 28 -39.35 -12.66 4.40
C GLN A 28 -39.52 -11.17 4.64
N PRO A 29 -40.15 -10.42 3.73
CA PRO A 29 -40.42 -9.01 3.93
C PRO A 29 -41.53 -8.79 4.95
N VAL A 30 -41.26 -7.99 5.97
CA VAL A 30 -42.27 -7.47 6.92
C VAL A 30 -43.08 -6.35 6.27
N PRO A 31 -44.37 -6.21 6.57
CA PRO A 31 -45.25 -5.20 5.98
C PRO A 31 -44.84 -3.78 6.35
N GLN A 32 -44.85 -2.93 5.35
CA GLN A 32 -44.56 -1.49 5.43
C GLN A 32 -45.73 -0.76 6.05
N GLU A 33 -45.55 -0.28 7.26
CA GLU A 33 -46.48 0.67 7.91
C GLU A 33 -46.12 2.11 7.51
N ALA A 34 -47.11 2.86 7.07
CA ALA A 34 -47.01 4.19 6.54
C ALA A 34 -46.47 5.18 7.56
N ALA A 35 -45.37 5.84 7.25
CA ALA A 35 -44.81 6.91 8.05
C ALA A 35 -45.04 8.27 7.41
N ALA A 36 -45.39 9.23 8.26
CA ALA A 36 -45.57 10.64 7.99
C ALA A 36 -44.30 11.37 7.52
N PRO A 37 -44.38 12.52 6.88
CA PRO A 37 -43.26 13.19 6.23
C PRO A 37 -42.31 13.82 7.26
N ALA A 38 -41.05 13.33 7.25
CA ALA A 38 -39.97 13.94 8.04
C ALA A 38 -39.25 15.02 7.21
N THR A 39 -39.11 16.16 7.80
CA THR A 39 -38.35 17.34 7.41
C THR A 39 -36.92 17.01 6.98
N PRO A 40 -36.34 17.64 5.94
CA PRO A 40 -34.97 17.35 5.51
C PRO A 40 -33.96 17.81 6.55
N ALA A 41 -33.37 16.85 7.25
CA ALA A 41 -32.24 17.12 8.11
C ALA A 41 -31.01 17.44 7.26
N LYS A 42 -30.43 18.60 7.49
CA LYS A 42 -29.15 19.08 6.99
C LYS A 42 -28.08 17.99 7.19
N PRO A 43 -27.25 17.65 6.18
CA PRO A 43 -26.18 16.68 6.37
C PRO A 43 -25.18 17.20 7.42
N ILE A 44 -25.17 16.57 8.57
CA ILE A 44 -24.12 16.76 9.56
C ILE A 44 -22.91 16.04 8.98
N ALA A 45 -21.91 16.80 8.54
CA ALA A 45 -20.61 16.27 8.16
C ALA A 45 -20.07 15.45 9.33
N ALA A 46 -19.88 14.16 9.11
CA ALA A 46 -19.24 13.29 10.09
C ALA A 46 -17.90 13.90 10.51
N PRO A 47 -17.59 13.99 11.81
CA PRO A 47 -16.31 14.52 12.26
C PRO A 47 -15.22 13.59 11.72
N LYS A 48 -14.34 14.14 10.88
CA LYS A 48 -13.11 13.48 10.43
C LYS A 48 -12.37 13.04 11.71
N PRO A 49 -12.00 11.77 11.88
CA PRO A 49 -11.30 11.33 13.07
C PRO A 49 -10.04 12.17 13.24
N THR A 50 -9.97 12.97 14.27
CA THR A 50 -8.76 13.70 14.65
C THR A 50 -7.82 12.68 15.28
N ALA A 51 -7.08 11.95 14.42
CA ALA A 51 -6.01 11.11 14.86
C ALA A 51 -4.99 11.98 15.60
N LYS A 52 -4.59 11.57 16.81
CA LYS A 52 -3.51 12.22 17.57
C LYS A 52 -2.32 12.39 16.63
N PRO A 53 -1.61 13.54 16.62
CA PRO A 53 -0.47 13.76 15.74
C PRO A 53 0.57 12.65 15.98
N ILE A 54 0.70 11.77 15.02
CA ILE A 54 1.75 10.75 15.06
C ILE A 54 3.06 11.51 14.83
N SER A 55 3.97 11.43 15.80
CA SER A 55 5.31 11.98 15.67
C SER A 55 6.03 11.29 14.52
N VAL A 56 6.09 11.96 13.37
CA VAL A 56 6.77 11.50 12.17
C VAL A 56 7.97 12.40 11.94
N SER A 57 9.16 11.81 11.90
CA SER A 57 10.38 12.53 11.52
C SER A 57 10.21 13.08 10.11
N SER A 58 10.57 14.35 9.89
CA SER A 58 10.55 14.96 8.56
C SER A 58 11.88 15.64 8.25
N LYS A 59 12.25 15.66 6.97
CA LYS A 59 13.47 16.31 6.48
C LYS A 59 13.23 16.96 5.12
N GLU A 60 13.75 18.14 4.93
CA GLU A 60 13.74 18.81 3.62
C GLU A 60 15.04 18.52 2.87
N GLU A 61 14.93 18.01 1.65
CA GLU A 61 16.07 17.75 0.77
C GLU A 61 15.73 18.13 -0.67
N ARG A 62 16.78 18.50 -1.45
CA ARG A 62 16.70 18.49 -2.91
C ARG A 62 17.07 17.10 -3.40
N PHE A 63 16.35 16.62 -4.38
CA PHE A 63 16.57 15.31 -4.97
C PHE A 63 16.06 15.25 -6.41
N SER A 64 16.52 14.26 -7.13
CA SER A 64 16.03 13.87 -8.46
C SER A 64 15.72 12.36 -8.47
N ALA A 65 15.08 11.89 -9.54
CA ALA A 65 14.99 10.46 -9.78
C ALA A 65 16.38 9.86 -9.91
N ALA A 66 16.63 8.69 -9.34
CA ALA A 66 17.87 7.97 -9.57
C ALA A 66 17.95 7.49 -11.02
N GLN A 67 19.16 7.18 -11.50
CA GLN A 67 19.36 6.70 -12.85
C GLN A 67 18.51 5.44 -13.14
N GLY A 68 17.79 5.46 -14.25
CA GLY A 68 16.88 4.37 -14.62
C GLY A 68 15.51 4.40 -13.97
N GLU A 69 15.23 5.43 -13.14
CA GLU A 69 13.91 5.63 -12.56
C GLU A 69 13.08 6.60 -13.40
N THR A 70 11.88 6.20 -13.75
CA THR A 70 10.86 7.09 -14.29
C THR A 70 9.95 7.49 -13.15
N ALA A 71 10.09 8.72 -12.67
CA ALA A 71 9.21 9.22 -11.63
C ALA A 71 8.63 10.55 -12.05
N ASP A 72 7.37 10.52 -12.42
CA ASP A 72 6.56 11.71 -12.51
C ASP A 72 5.97 11.99 -11.12
N TYR A 73 6.55 12.94 -10.43
CA TYR A 73 6.04 13.35 -9.10
C TYR A 73 4.92 14.37 -9.21
N GLY A 74 4.63 14.87 -10.44
CA GLY A 74 3.68 15.96 -10.63
C GLY A 74 3.96 17.14 -9.70
N SER A 75 2.92 17.62 -9.03
CA SER A 75 3.00 18.67 -8.01
C SER A 75 3.31 18.14 -6.60
N ASN A 76 3.63 16.85 -6.44
CA ASN A 76 3.86 16.25 -5.12
C ASN A 76 5.06 16.84 -4.43
N LYS A 77 4.89 17.18 -3.16
CA LYS A 77 5.89 17.78 -2.28
C LYS A 77 6.33 16.87 -1.15
N TYR A 78 5.49 15.91 -0.76
CA TYR A 78 5.66 15.06 0.41
C TYR A 78 5.85 13.60 0.00
N PHE A 79 6.96 12.99 0.45
CA PHE A 79 7.40 11.65 0.03
C PHE A 79 7.57 10.74 1.24
N VAL A 80 6.93 9.58 1.23
CA VAL A 80 7.04 8.58 2.30
C VAL A 80 8.26 7.72 2.03
N ILE A 81 9.28 7.84 2.86
CA ILE A 81 10.57 7.14 2.70
C ILE A 81 10.61 5.90 3.57
N LEU A 82 10.80 4.75 2.95
CA LEU A 82 10.89 3.45 3.60
C LEU A 82 12.33 2.97 3.79
N GLY A 83 13.30 3.59 3.11
CA GLY A 83 14.70 3.25 3.29
C GLY A 83 15.64 4.31 2.72
N SER A 84 16.86 4.32 3.24
CA SER A 84 17.91 5.26 2.85
C SER A 84 19.25 4.53 2.77
N PHE A 85 19.94 4.66 1.64
CA PHE A 85 21.14 3.90 1.34
C PHE A 85 22.22 4.78 0.70
N SER A 86 23.48 4.46 0.96
CA SER A 86 24.62 5.04 0.25
C SER A 86 24.95 4.28 -1.04
N VAL A 87 24.45 3.06 -1.17
CA VAL A 87 24.72 2.15 -2.29
C VAL A 87 23.42 1.87 -3.04
N LEU A 88 23.42 2.06 -4.37
CA LEU A 88 22.24 1.94 -5.22
C LEU A 88 21.64 0.52 -5.19
N GLU A 89 22.49 -0.52 -5.20
CA GLU A 89 22.05 -1.92 -5.20
C GLU A 89 21.21 -2.28 -3.96
N ASN A 90 21.52 -1.66 -2.81
CA ASN A 90 20.73 -1.85 -1.59
C ASN A 90 19.35 -1.20 -1.72
N ALA A 91 19.28 -0.01 -2.32
CA ALA A 91 18.02 0.65 -2.61
C ALA A 91 17.18 -0.15 -3.62
N GLN A 92 17.80 -0.72 -4.65
CA GLN A 92 17.15 -1.57 -5.64
C GLN A 92 16.58 -2.86 -5.01
N ARG A 93 17.31 -3.47 -4.08
CA ARG A 93 16.81 -4.64 -3.32
C ARG A 93 15.57 -4.30 -2.52
N LEU A 94 15.59 -3.20 -1.77
CA LEU A 94 14.39 -2.75 -1.03
C LEU A 94 13.25 -2.42 -1.98
N LYS A 95 13.52 -1.74 -3.10
CA LYS A 95 12.53 -1.46 -4.13
C LYS A 95 11.84 -2.75 -4.62
N GLY A 96 12.60 -3.79 -4.93
CA GLY A 96 12.06 -5.10 -5.34
C GLY A 96 11.15 -5.71 -4.27
N THR A 97 11.58 -5.68 -3.00
CA THR A 97 10.77 -6.16 -1.87
C THR A 97 9.47 -5.39 -1.74
N LEU A 98 9.52 -4.07 -1.77
CA LEU A 98 8.32 -3.21 -1.67
C LEU A 98 7.36 -3.44 -2.84
N ALA A 99 7.87 -3.63 -4.05
CA ALA A 99 7.04 -3.94 -5.22
C ALA A 99 6.28 -5.27 -5.04
N SER A 100 6.91 -6.30 -4.48
CA SER A 100 6.25 -7.57 -4.17
C SER A 100 5.20 -7.46 -3.05
N GLU A 101 5.26 -6.43 -2.24
CA GLU A 101 4.30 -6.11 -1.17
C GLU A 101 3.17 -5.18 -1.61
N GLY A 102 3.10 -4.86 -2.91
CA GLY A 102 2.04 -4.04 -3.48
C GLY A 102 2.28 -2.53 -3.43
N PHE A 103 3.51 -2.09 -3.11
CA PHE A 103 3.89 -0.68 -3.26
C PHE A 103 4.30 -0.37 -4.70
N HIS A 104 4.31 0.92 -5.05
CA HIS A 104 4.86 1.44 -6.30
C HIS A 104 6.12 2.27 -6.03
N PRO A 105 7.21 1.62 -5.59
CA PRO A 105 8.36 2.34 -5.09
C PRO A 105 9.21 2.94 -6.20
N VAL A 106 9.79 4.12 -5.90
CA VAL A 106 10.76 4.80 -6.74
C VAL A 106 12.02 5.13 -5.93
N ILE A 107 13.18 5.18 -6.58
CA ILE A 107 14.43 5.56 -5.95
C ILE A 107 14.74 7.00 -6.29
N LEU A 108 14.94 7.82 -5.27
CA LEU A 108 15.34 9.20 -5.35
C LEU A 108 16.82 9.31 -4.97
N LYS A 109 17.57 10.18 -5.63
CA LYS A 109 18.94 10.50 -5.27
C LYS A 109 19.03 11.97 -4.82
N ASN A 110 19.51 12.20 -3.61
CA ASN A 110 19.72 13.56 -3.09
C ASN A 110 21.10 14.14 -3.49
N GLU A 111 21.32 15.41 -3.20
CA GLU A 111 22.57 16.12 -3.51
C GLU A 111 23.79 15.51 -2.79
N SER A 112 23.60 14.87 -1.65
CA SER A 112 24.67 14.17 -0.92
C SER A 112 24.99 12.78 -1.47
N GLY A 113 24.35 12.35 -2.57
CA GLY A 113 24.54 11.04 -3.18
C GLY A 113 23.78 9.89 -2.52
N MET A 114 22.95 10.16 -1.52
CA MET A 114 22.15 9.15 -0.84
C MET A 114 20.94 8.75 -1.68
N PHE A 115 20.63 7.47 -1.69
CA PHE A 115 19.46 6.89 -2.34
C PHE A 115 18.32 6.73 -1.33
N ARG A 116 17.16 7.33 -1.62
CA ARG A 116 15.94 7.27 -0.82
C ARG A 116 14.93 6.39 -1.54
N VAL A 117 14.45 5.33 -0.90
CA VAL A 117 13.39 4.50 -1.46
C VAL A 117 12.05 5.05 -0.99
N CYS A 118 11.34 5.67 -1.90
CA CYS A 118 10.02 6.26 -1.68
C CYS A 118 8.94 5.27 -2.08
N GLY A 119 7.98 5.00 -1.20
CA GLY A 119 6.84 4.12 -1.50
C GLY A 119 5.64 4.86 -2.06
N ASN A 120 5.41 6.09 -1.63
CA ASN A 120 4.28 6.93 -2.06
C ASN A 120 4.65 8.41 -1.97
N SER A 121 4.00 9.25 -2.79
CA SER A 121 4.15 10.70 -2.74
C SER A 121 2.80 11.42 -2.77
N TYR A 122 2.73 12.61 -2.17
CA TYR A 122 1.50 13.37 -1.96
C TYR A 122 1.73 14.87 -2.16
N SER A 123 0.67 15.59 -2.54
CA SER A 123 0.65 17.06 -2.57
C SER A 123 0.44 17.64 -1.18
N GLU A 124 -0.30 16.92 -0.32
CA GLU A 124 -0.68 17.34 1.03
C GLU A 124 0.08 16.57 2.11
N GLU A 125 0.56 17.31 3.13
CA GLU A 125 1.34 16.72 4.22
C GLU A 125 0.52 15.75 5.08
N ASN A 126 -0.74 16.08 5.34
CA ASN A 126 -1.62 15.25 6.15
C ASN A 126 -1.86 13.86 5.54
N ASP A 127 -1.96 13.79 4.22
CA ASP A 127 -2.14 12.53 3.50
C ASP A 127 -0.88 11.65 3.59
N ALA A 128 0.29 12.28 3.42
CA ALA A 128 1.56 11.59 3.60
C ALA A 128 1.75 11.06 5.03
N ARG A 129 1.41 11.85 6.05
CA ARG A 129 1.48 11.43 7.46
C ARG A 129 0.48 10.33 7.79
N SER A 130 -0.73 10.39 7.24
CA SER A 130 -1.73 9.34 7.37
C SER A 130 -1.24 8.03 6.77
N ARG A 131 -0.63 8.10 5.59
CA ARG A 131 -0.03 6.91 4.95
C ARG A 131 1.12 6.31 5.77
N ILE A 132 1.96 7.13 6.38
CA ILE A 132 3.01 6.66 7.29
C ILE A 132 2.39 5.88 8.47
N ALA A 133 1.31 6.40 9.07
CA ALA A 133 0.62 5.73 10.15
C ALA A 133 0.06 4.37 9.74
N GLU A 134 -0.59 4.31 8.58
CA GLU A 134 -1.13 3.07 8.03
C GLU A 134 -0.04 2.03 7.79
N VAL A 135 1.06 2.42 7.12
CA VAL A 135 2.16 1.50 6.80
C VAL A 135 2.81 0.97 8.07
N ARG A 136 3.03 1.82 9.10
CA ARG A 136 3.58 1.38 10.39
C ARG A 136 2.66 0.39 11.11
N THR A 137 1.36 0.53 10.94
CA THR A 137 0.37 -0.39 11.52
C THR A 137 0.31 -1.71 10.79
N GLN A 138 0.34 -1.68 9.46
CA GLN A 138 0.26 -2.88 8.62
C GLN A 138 1.58 -3.67 8.55
N PHE A 139 2.71 -2.97 8.60
CA PHE A 139 4.03 -3.54 8.40
C PHE A 139 4.99 -3.08 9.52
N SER A 140 5.02 -3.78 10.63
CA SER A 140 5.86 -3.44 11.80
C SER A 140 7.36 -3.28 11.47
N LYS A 141 7.85 -3.97 10.43
CA LYS A 141 9.22 -3.86 9.92
C LYS A 141 9.57 -2.49 9.32
N TYR A 142 8.56 -1.68 9.00
CA TYR A 142 8.73 -0.33 8.47
C TYR A 142 8.41 0.74 9.53
N SER A 143 8.76 0.49 10.80
CA SER A 143 8.56 1.43 11.91
C SER A 143 9.33 2.75 11.73
N ASP A 144 10.48 2.70 11.05
CA ASP A 144 11.42 3.82 10.89
C ASP A 144 11.16 4.69 9.66
N ILE A 145 10.00 4.50 9.01
CA ILE A 145 9.63 5.34 7.86
C ILE A 145 9.44 6.79 8.28
N TRP A 146 9.81 7.68 7.38
CA TRP A 146 9.82 9.12 7.65
C TRP A 146 9.34 9.92 6.43
N LEU A 147 9.11 11.23 6.63
CA LEU A 147 8.60 12.14 5.63
C LEU A 147 9.74 12.97 5.01
N LEU A 148 9.93 12.84 3.70
CA LEU A 148 10.79 13.70 2.93
C LEU A 148 9.97 14.80 2.30
N ILE A 149 10.38 16.05 2.50
CA ILE A 149 9.77 17.25 1.92
C ILE A 149 10.69 17.74 0.81
N LYS A 150 10.13 17.89 -0.40
CA LYS A 150 10.87 18.39 -1.55
C LYS A 150 11.20 19.87 -1.35
N LYS A 151 12.49 20.18 -1.26
CA LYS A 151 12.98 21.56 -1.25
C LYS A 151 12.97 22.11 -2.67
N GLN A 152 12.41 23.30 -2.84
CA GLN A 152 12.42 24.06 -4.10
C GLN A 152 13.83 24.62 -4.39
#